data_4c73f475cf223af10eab6c38b67765ba
#
_entry.id   4c73f475cf223af10eab6c38b67765ba
#
_cell.length_a   1.000
_cell.length_b   1.000
_cell.length_c   1.000
_cell.angle_alpha   90.00
_cell.angle_beta   90.00
_cell.angle_gamma   90.00
#
_symmetry.space_group_name_H-M   'P 1'
#
loop_
_entity.id
_entity.type
_entity.pdbx_description
1 polymer ?
#
loop_
_entity_poly.entity_id
_entity_poly.type
_entity_poly.pdbx_seq_one_letter_code
_entity_poly.pdbx_strand_id
1 'polypeptide(L)'
;MTGEPADGRNSSDPLEPLRTDLASVSDAVRNADADAFVAVGDRFAADHRYLTRFAGPDRASALVVVPGRAVLCAPALFGEQAEREFVESARLDDGGDGPEFHDGIVRSVRTDGVGGHAGERAAAAVDELIDGAETDGDGETGETNERTLLVPASIPHDAAVYLQRAGNALQSTDAVTTARARKTSDELDRLRRVQRAAAAGMARAETVLAESEAASRSEAEATESADCGPSHEPLRWNGGSLTTERLRREVNATLAARGVRDAGNTVIGAGSSAADLHYVGDDPIRAGETVLLDVSPRGPDGYYGDMTRTFVVDGDGGWERRAYVAVEAAREAALAEIEPGVTAATVHAEAAAELAAYGFDPNATEGAAGFTHGTGHGVGVSLHEPPSLSGGTELKPGHVVTVEPGVYDPAIGGVRLEDLVAVTEDGYELLAEYPFGIVPQKR
;
A
#
# COMPACT_ATOMS: atom_id res chain seq x y z
N MET A 1 11.98 -16.15 25.15
CA MET A 1 12.96 -16.86 24.29
C MET A 1 13.00 -16.09 23.01
N THR A 2 14.10 -15.39 22.74
CA THR A 2 14.31 -14.57 21.56
C THR A 2 14.54 -15.50 20.38
N GLY A 3 13.50 -15.69 19.54
CA GLY A 3 13.64 -16.39 18.27
C GLY A 3 14.34 -15.45 17.28
N GLU A 4 15.55 -15.84 16.85
CA GLU A 4 16.15 -15.26 15.66
C GLU A 4 15.23 -15.48 14.45
N PRO A 5 15.04 -14.50 13.55
CA PRO A 5 14.27 -14.69 12.34
C PRO A 5 14.90 -15.79 11.48
N ALA A 6 14.08 -16.72 11.00
CA ALA A 6 14.47 -17.94 10.31
C ALA A 6 15.02 -17.75 8.89
N ASP A 7 15.37 -16.55 8.47
CA ASP A 7 16.03 -16.32 7.18
C ASP A 7 17.23 -15.39 7.37
N GLY A 8 18.43 -15.98 7.28
CA GLY A 8 19.73 -15.30 7.47
C GLY A 8 20.11 -14.31 6.36
N ARG A 9 19.16 -13.74 5.63
CA ARG A 9 19.44 -12.70 4.63
C ARG A 9 19.61 -11.36 5.31
N ASN A 10 20.74 -10.73 5.06
CA ASN A 10 21.03 -9.36 5.48
C ASN A 10 20.05 -8.39 4.79
N SER A 11 19.55 -7.39 5.51
CA SER A 11 18.63 -6.36 4.98
C SER A 11 19.20 -5.53 3.80
N SER A 12 20.47 -5.70 3.50
CA SER A 12 21.22 -5.04 2.42
C SER A 12 21.44 -5.91 1.18
N ASP A 13 21.08 -7.21 1.23
CA ASP A 13 21.29 -8.09 0.08
C ASP A 13 20.35 -7.70 -1.07
N PRO A 14 20.84 -7.71 -2.32
CA PRO A 14 19.97 -7.45 -3.46
C PRO A 14 18.89 -8.52 -3.53
N LEU A 15 17.63 -8.06 -3.64
CA LEU A 15 16.50 -8.95 -3.84
C LEU A 15 16.46 -9.42 -5.30
N GLU A 16 16.08 -10.67 -5.51
CA GLU A 16 15.84 -11.22 -6.84
C GLU A 16 14.80 -10.37 -7.60
N PRO A 17 14.89 -10.25 -8.94
CA PRO A 17 13.89 -9.55 -9.72
C PRO A 17 12.49 -10.09 -9.48
N LEU A 18 11.52 -9.19 -9.30
CA LEU A 18 10.12 -9.59 -9.19
C LEU A 18 9.61 -10.13 -10.52
N ARG A 19 8.96 -11.28 -10.45
CA ARG A 19 8.24 -11.88 -11.58
C ARG A 19 6.74 -11.69 -11.39
N THR A 20 6.02 -11.45 -12.48
CA THR A 20 4.55 -11.44 -12.46
C THR A 20 4.05 -12.67 -13.17
N ASP A 21 3.14 -13.37 -12.52
CA ASP A 21 2.35 -14.43 -13.12
C ASP A 21 1.14 -13.81 -13.83
N LEU A 22 1.11 -13.91 -15.17
CA LEU A 22 0.01 -13.44 -16.00
C LEU A 22 -1.07 -14.52 -16.25
N ALA A 23 -0.90 -15.72 -15.69
CA ALA A 23 -1.87 -16.81 -15.89
C ALA A 23 -3.27 -16.44 -15.43
N SER A 24 -3.39 -15.75 -14.28
CA SER A 24 -4.69 -15.29 -13.74
C SER A 24 -5.44 -14.36 -14.70
N VAL A 25 -4.72 -13.46 -15.39
CA VAL A 25 -5.28 -12.55 -16.39
C VAL A 25 -5.63 -13.30 -17.68
N SER A 26 -4.75 -14.20 -18.13
CA SER A 26 -5.00 -15.06 -19.29
C SER A 26 -6.20 -16.00 -19.06
N ASP A 27 -6.37 -16.52 -17.85
CA ASP A 27 -7.52 -17.35 -17.48
C ASP A 27 -8.81 -16.51 -17.44
N ALA A 28 -8.74 -15.27 -16.95
CA ALA A 28 -9.89 -14.37 -16.99
C ALA A 28 -10.39 -14.12 -18.42
N VAL A 29 -9.46 -13.94 -19.38
CA VAL A 29 -9.79 -13.82 -20.82
C VAL A 29 -10.53 -15.06 -21.29
N ARG A 30 -10.00 -16.26 -21.03
CA ARG A 30 -10.64 -17.53 -21.40
C ARG A 30 -12.01 -17.72 -20.76
N ASN A 31 -12.12 -17.44 -19.46
CA ASN A 31 -13.35 -17.66 -18.70
C ASN A 31 -14.49 -16.70 -19.08
N ALA A 32 -14.15 -15.51 -19.55
CA ALA A 32 -15.12 -14.52 -20.02
C ALA A 32 -15.45 -14.66 -21.53
N ASP A 33 -14.85 -15.62 -22.22
CA ASP A 33 -14.92 -15.74 -23.69
C ASP A 33 -14.57 -14.41 -24.40
N ALA A 34 -13.56 -13.72 -23.85
CA ALA A 34 -13.06 -12.45 -24.36
C ALA A 34 -11.83 -12.70 -25.25
N ASP A 35 -11.53 -11.74 -26.12
CA ASP A 35 -10.45 -11.87 -27.09
C ASP A 35 -9.08 -11.52 -26.51
N ALA A 36 -9.03 -10.49 -25.63
CA ALA A 36 -7.81 -10.07 -24.96
C ALA A 36 -8.09 -9.36 -23.65
N PHE A 37 -7.04 -9.19 -22.83
CA PHE A 37 -6.98 -8.25 -21.73
C PHE A 37 -6.06 -7.08 -22.09
N VAL A 38 -6.47 -5.85 -21.74
CA VAL A 38 -5.69 -4.64 -21.98
C VAL A 38 -5.58 -3.80 -20.72
N ALA A 39 -4.36 -3.49 -20.28
CA ALA A 39 -4.08 -2.51 -19.26
C ALA A 39 -3.24 -1.36 -19.80
N VAL A 40 -3.60 -0.13 -19.45
CA VAL A 40 -2.86 1.09 -19.84
C VAL A 40 -2.55 1.89 -18.57
N GLY A 41 -1.30 2.31 -18.44
CA GLY A 41 -0.87 3.10 -17.30
C GLY A 41 0.60 3.52 -17.40
N ASP A 42 1.01 4.37 -16.48
CA ASP A 42 2.41 4.73 -16.27
C ASP A 42 3.00 3.95 -15.08
N ARG A 43 4.21 4.29 -14.68
CA ARG A 43 4.90 3.66 -13.53
C ARG A 43 4.20 3.86 -12.18
N PHE A 44 3.21 4.77 -12.08
CA PHE A 44 2.44 5.04 -10.86
C PHE A 44 1.12 4.27 -10.83
N ALA A 45 0.63 3.82 -11.99
CA ALA A 45 -0.58 3.02 -12.12
C ALA A 45 -0.36 1.61 -11.52
N ALA A 46 -1.01 1.32 -10.39
CA ALA A 46 -0.75 0.12 -9.59
C ALA A 46 -0.92 -1.18 -10.40
N ASP A 47 -2.04 -1.34 -11.13
CA ASP A 47 -2.32 -2.54 -11.91
C ASP A 47 -1.30 -2.74 -13.03
N HIS A 48 -1.00 -1.66 -13.77
CA HIS A 48 -0.02 -1.71 -14.85
C HIS A 48 1.38 -2.03 -14.32
N ARG A 49 1.80 -1.37 -13.22
CA ARG A 49 3.08 -1.62 -12.56
C ARG A 49 3.19 -3.05 -12.02
N TYR A 50 2.11 -3.58 -11.47
CA TYR A 50 2.05 -4.96 -10.99
C TYR A 50 2.24 -5.96 -12.14
N LEU A 51 1.48 -5.81 -13.22
CA LEU A 51 1.48 -6.75 -14.34
C LEU A 51 2.78 -6.73 -15.15
N THR A 52 3.40 -5.55 -15.30
CA THR A 52 4.56 -5.40 -16.18
C THR A 52 5.89 -5.38 -15.45
N ARG A 53 5.90 -5.07 -14.15
CA ARG A 53 7.10 -4.73 -13.35
C ARG A 53 7.92 -3.58 -13.96
N PHE A 54 7.46 -3.01 -15.06
CA PHE A 54 8.14 -1.96 -15.80
C PHE A 54 8.15 -0.64 -15.02
N ALA A 55 9.35 -0.22 -14.58
CA ALA A 55 9.59 1.03 -13.87
C ALA A 55 9.83 2.22 -14.82
N GLY A 56 9.21 2.19 -16.00
CA GLY A 56 9.37 3.15 -17.06
C GLY A 56 9.12 4.62 -16.68
N PRO A 57 8.99 5.52 -17.67
CA PRO A 57 8.77 6.94 -17.43
C PRO A 57 7.37 7.21 -16.83
N ASP A 58 7.10 8.49 -16.56
CA ASP A 58 5.77 9.04 -16.24
C ASP A 58 4.85 9.17 -17.48
N ARG A 59 5.09 8.34 -18.50
CA ARG A 59 4.30 8.26 -19.73
C ARG A 59 3.63 6.91 -19.81
N ALA A 60 2.37 6.90 -20.21
CA ALA A 60 1.60 5.67 -20.34
C ALA A 60 2.21 4.71 -21.38
N SER A 61 2.30 3.45 -20.97
CA SER A 61 2.51 2.27 -21.79
C SER A 61 1.27 1.38 -21.75
N ALA A 62 1.19 0.40 -22.63
CA ALA A 62 0.06 -0.51 -22.69
C ALA A 62 0.54 -1.96 -22.63
N LEU A 63 -0.16 -2.78 -21.87
CA LEU A 63 0.00 -4.24 -21.85
C LEU A 63 -1.22 -4.86 -22.54
N VAL A 64 -0.98 -5.74 -23.49
CA VAL A 64 -2.01 -6.60 -24.10
C VAL A 64 -1.67 -8.04 -23.81
N VAL A 65 -2.65 -8.79 -23.28
CA VAL A 65 -2.52 -10.23 -22.98
C VAL A 65 -3.61 -11.00 -23.71
N VAL A 66 -3.19 -11.97 -24.52
CA VAL A 66 -4.07 -12.99 -25.10
C VAL A 66 -3.65 -14.35 -24.53
N PRO A 67 -4.46 -15.41 -24.63
CA PRO A 67 -4.04 -16.74 -24.19
C PRO A 67 -2.69 -17.17 -24.76
N GLY A 68 -1.70 -17.38 -23.88
CA GLY A 68 -0.34 -17.81 -24.23
C GLY A 68 0.62 -16.69 -24.69
N ARG A 69 0.20 -15.46 -24.89
CA ARG A 69 1.07 -14.37 -25.31
C ARG A 69 0.75 -13.05 -24.62
N ALA A 70 1.79 -12.24 -24.35
CA ALA A 70 1.67 -10.89 -23.81
C ALA A 70 2.64 -9.92 -24.50
N VAL A 71 2.17 -8.71 -24.80
CA VAL A 71 2.96 -7.66 -25.45
C VAL A 71 2.90 -6.38 -24.62
N LEU A 72 4.07 -5.87 -24.23
CA LEU A 72 4.22 -4.54 -23.62
C LEU A 72 4.56 -3.51 -24.69
N CYS A 73 3.63 -2.58 -24.99
CA CYS A 73 3.86 -1.45 -25.86
C CYS A 73 4.55 -0.32 -25.09
N ALA A 74 5.87 -0.27 -25.15
CA ALA A 74 6.70 0.71 -24.45
C ALA A 74 7.16 1.85 -25.37
N PRO A 75 7.43 3.07 -24.86
CA PRO A 75 8.09 4.11 -25.64
C PRO A 75 9.47 3.66 -26.12
N ALA A 76 9.84 3.93 -27.38
CA ALA A 76 11.08 3.43 -28.00
C ALA A 76 12.36 3.74 -27.17
N LEU A 77 12.42 4.89 -26.50
CA LEU A 77 13.55 5.28 -25.65
C LEU A 77 13.78 4.33 -24.46
N PHE A 78 12.76 3.56 -24.07
CA PHE A 78 12.76 2.67 -22.91
C PHE A 78 12.65 1.19 -23.31
N GLY A 79 12.87 0.87 -24.60
CA GLY A 79 12.74 -0.50 -25.10
C GLY A 79 13.66 -1.49 -24.40
N GLU A 80 14.94 -1.17 -24.22
CA GLU A 80 15.90 -2.03 -23.52
C GLU A 80 15.52 -2.24 -22.03
N GLN A 81 15.00 -1.20 -21.37
CA GLN A 81 14.52 -1.33 -20.01
C GLN A 81 13.28 -2.23 -19.94
N ALA A 82 12.32 -2.04 -20.84
CA ALA A 82 11.12 -2.85 -20.92
C ALA A 82 11.46 -4.32 -21.20
N GLU A 83 12.40 -4.59 -22.10
CA GLU A 83 12.88 -5.94 -22.41
C GLU A 83 13.46 -6.61 -21.15
N ARG A 84 14.36 -5.93 -20.45
CA ARG A 84 14.97 -6.44 -19.22
C ARG A 84 13.96 -6.68 -18.09
N GLU A 85 13.03 -5.72 -17.87
CA GLU A 85 12.13 -5.75 -16.71
C GLU A 85 10.86 -6.61 -16.95
N PHE A 86 10.37 -6.71 -18.19
CA PHE A 86 9.15 -7.44 -18.51
C PHE A 86 9.41 -8.81 -19.13
N VAL A 87 10.43 -8.94 -19.99
CA VAL A 87 10.71 -10.18 -20.71
C VAL A 87 11.79 -11.01 -20.01
N GLU A 88 12.99 -10.46 -19.85
CA GLU A 88 14.14 -11.22 -19.32
C GLU A 88 13.91 -11.67 -17.87
N SER A 89 13.35 -10.78 -17.03
CA SER A 89 13.06 -11.11 -15.62
C SER A 89 12.05 -12.26 -15.44
N ALA A 90 11.23 -12.55 -16.46
CA ALA A 90 10.22 -13.59 -16.42
C ALA A 90 10.67 -14.92 -17.01
N ARG A 91 11.86 -14.98 -17.65
CA ARG A 91 12.43 -16.22 -18.22
C ARG A 91 12.91 -17.17 -17.12
N LEU A 92 12.82 -18.46 -17.39
CA LEU A 92 13.44 -19.48 -16.57
C LEU A 92 14.88 -19.71 -17.06
N ASP A 93 15.83 -19.81 -16.11
CA ASP A 93 17.23 -20.09 -16.37
C ASP A 93 17.51 -21.62 -16.34
N ASP A 94 16.75 -22.40 -17.12
CA ASP A 94 16.85 -23.88 -17.08
C ASP A 94 17.68 -24.52 -18.20
N GLY A 95 18.33 -23.71 -19.04
CA GLY A 95 19.26 -24.20 -20.09
C GLY A 95 18.58 -24.94 -21.25
N GLY A 96 17.28 -24.83 -21.41
CA GLY A 96 16.51 -25.36 -22.52
C GLY A 96 16.70 -24.62 -23.85
N ASP A 97 16.36 -25.28 -24.98
CA ASP A 97 16.52 -24.76 -26.35
C ASP A 97 15.55 -23.62 -26.73
N GLY A 98 14.93 -22.93 -25.78
CA GLY A 98 14.02 -21.80 -26.03
C GLY A 98 13.71 -20.98 -24.80
N PRO A 99 13.16 -19.77 -24.94
CA PRO A 99 12.76 -18.97 -23.79
C PRO A 99 11.50 -19.57 -23.16
N GLU A 100 11.65 -20.35 -22.09
CA GLU A 100 10.53 -20.75 -21.25
C GLU A 100 10.21 -19.64 -20.23
N PHE A 101 8.91 -19.36 -20.07
CA PHE A 101 8.39 -18.43 -19.08
C PHE A 101 7.72 -19.22 -17.97
N HIS A 102 7.90 -18.81 -16.72
CA HIS A 102 7.43 -19.55 -15.55
C HIS A 102 5.90 -19.75 -15.52
N ASP A 103 5.13 -18.92 -16.21
CA ASP A 103 3.67 -18.99 -16.36
C ASP A 103 3.20 -19.49 -17.73
N GLY A 104 4.14 -19.93 -18.59
CA GLY A 104 3.85 -20.41 -19.95
C GLY A 104 3.36 -19.31 -20.93
N ILE A 105 3.45 -18.02 -20.55
CA ILE A 105 3.01 -16.90 -21.40
C ILE A 105 4.23 -16.24 -22.03
N VAL A 106 4.33 -16.35 -23.35
CA VAL A 106 5.41 -15.72 -24.13
C VAL A 106 5.28 -14.21 -24.08
N ARG A 107 6.34 -13.53 -23.64
CA ARG A 107 6.39 -12.08 -23.52
C ARG A 107 7.24 -11.45 -24.61
N SER A 108 6.81 -10.29 -25.08
CA SER A 108 7.58 -9.46 -26.01
C SER A 108 7.36 -7.96 -25.75
N VAL A 109 8.28 -7.15 -26.22
CA VAL A 109 8.17 -5.69 -26.18
C VAL A 109 7.97 -5.16 -27.60
N ARG A 110 6.97 -4.31 -27.74
CA ARG A 110 6.76 -3.51 -28.94
C ARG A 110 7.15 -2.07 -28.65
N THR A 111 8.01 -1.50 -29.49
CA THR A 111 8.40 -0.11 -29.37
C THR A 111 7.90 0.66 -30.57
N ASP A 112 7.04 1.66 -30.33
CA ASP A 112 6.52 2.53 -31.36
C ASP A 112 7.19 3.90 -31.29
N GLY A 113 7.23 4.59 -32.43
CA GLY A 113 7.76 5.96 -32.53
C GLY A 113 7.00 6.95 -31.63
N VAL A 114 7.65 8.07 -31.32
CA VAL A 114 7.09 9.14 -30.49
C VAL A 114 5.88 9.74 -31.21
N GLY A 115 4.67 9.61 -30.68
CA GLY A 115 3.52 10.35 -31.20
C GLY A 115 2.14 9.73 -31.09
N GLY A 116 1.97 8.46 -30.77
CA GLY A 116 0.63 7.87 -30.60
C GLY A 116 0.18 7.82 -29.13
N HIS A 117 -1.13 7.82 -28.88
CA HIS A 117 -1.69 7.56 -27.56
C HIS A 117 -1.46 6.09 -27.16
N ALA A 118 -1.29 5.80 -25.84
CA ALA A 118 -1.08 4.42 -25.40
C ALA A 118 -2.26 3.49 -25.76
N GLY A 119 -3.50 4.02 -25.75
CA GLY A 119 -4.68 3.29 -26.21
C GLY A 119 -4.68 2.95 -27.70
N GLU A 120 -4.13 3.83 -28.57
CA GLU A 120 -3.95 3.52 -30.01
C GLU A 120 -2.92 2.41 -30.20
N ARG A 121 -1.80 2.46 -29.47
CA ARG A 121 -0.79 1.39 -29.50
C ARG A 121 -1.33 0.07 -29.00
N ALA A 122 -2.18 0.12 -27.94
CA ALA A 122 -2.86 -1.07 -27.44
C ALA A 122 -3.80 -1.68 -28.49
N ALA A 123 -4.62 -0.86 -29.16
CA ALA A 123 -5.53 -1.33 -30.21
C ALA A 123 -4.74 -1.99 -31.35
N ALA A 124 -3.67 -1.36 -31.84
CA ALA A 124 -2.82 -1.93 -32.88
C ALA A 124 -2.13 -3.25 -32.45
N ALA A 125 -1.77 -3.37 -31.16
CA ALA A 125 -1.21 -4.63 -30.64
C ALA A 125 -2.28 -5.73 -30.50
N VAL A 126 -3.51 -5.37 -30.17
CA VAL A 126 -4.66 -6.29 -30.19
C VAL A 126 -4.88 -6.86 -31.57
N ASP A 127 -4.93 -5.99 -32.60
CA ASP A 127 -5.09 -6.41 -34.01
C ASP A 127 -3.98 -7.37 -34.44
N GLU A 128 -2.72 -7.03 -34.13
CA GLU A 128 -1.57 -7.88 -34.49
C GLU A 128 -1.58 -9.23 -33.80
N LEU A 129 -1.96 -9.28 -32.52
CA LEU A 129 -1.97 -10.52 -31.75
C LEU A 129 -3.12 -11.48 -32.14
N ILE A 130 -4.26 -10.93 -32.53
CA ILE A 130 -5.45 -11.71 -32.89
C ILE A 130 -5.41 -12.05 -34.39
N ASP A 131 -5.32 -11.07 -35.30
CA ASP A 131 -5.37 -11.28 -36.74
C ASP A 131 -4.10 -11.97 -37.25
N GLY A 132 -2.94 -11.71 -36.65
CA GLY A 132 -1.69 -12.38 -37.01
C GLY A 132 -1.69 -13.91 -36.71
N ALA A 133 -2.62 -14.36 -35.84
CA ALA A 133 -2.82 -15.79 -35.57
C ALA A 133 -3.72 -16.48 -36.63
N GLU A 134 -4.56 -15.72 -37.35
CA GLU A 134 -5.50 -16.26 -38.35
C GLU A 134 -4.87 -16.44 -39.74
N THR A 135 -3.71 -15.82 -40.03
CA THR A 135 -3.08 -15.87 -41.35
C THR A 135 -2.40 -17.22 -41.69
N ASP A 136 -2.33 -18.16 -40.77
CA ASP A 136 -1.85 -19.56 -41.04
C ASP A 136 -2.94 -20.53 -41.51
N GLY A 137 -4.18 -20.07 -41.72
CA GLY A 137 -5.28 -20.85 -42.28
C GLY A 137 -5.96 -20.13 -43.40
N ASP A 138 -6.15 -20.80 -44.55
CA ASP A 138 -6.95 -20.33 -45.70
C ASP A 138 -8.41 -19.99 -45.28
N GLY A 139 -8.64 -18.80 -44.71
CA GLY A 139 -9.91 -18.37 -44.15
C GLY A 139 -10.51 -17.20 -44.92
N GLU A 140 -11.74 -17.40 -45.46
CA GLU A 140 -12.61 -16.36 -45.99
C GLU A 140 -12.72 -15.20 -44.98
N THR A 141 -12.70 -13.97 -45.50
CA THR A 141 -12.99 -12.71 -44.77
C THR A 141 -14.42 -12.79 -44.19
N GLY A 142 -14.53 -13.36 -43.01
CA GLY A 142 -15.78 -13.39 -42.23
C GLY A 142 -16.11 -12.00 -41.69
N GLU A 143 -17.41 -11.75 -41.43
CA GLU A 143 -17.93 -10.57 -40.74
C GLU A 143 -17.06 -10.25 -39.53
N THR A 144 -16.58 -9.00 -39.41
CA THR A 144 -15.83 -8.54 -38.24
C THR A 144 -16.74 -8.54 -37.03
N ASN A 145 -16.77 -9.66 -36.28
CA ASN A 145 -17.42 -9.67 -34.97
C ASN A 145 -16.74 -8.63 -34.09
N GLU A 146 -17.53 -7.84 -33.40
CA GLU A 146 -17.05 -6.88 -32.39
C GLU A 146 -16.26 -7.64 -31.33
N ARG A 147 -14.95 -7.35 -31.18
CA ARG A 147 -14.08 -7.99 -30.19
C ARG A 147 -14.40 -7.51 -28.79
N THR A 148 -14.35 -8.39 -27.82
CA THR A 148 -14.51 -8.07 -26.40
C THR A 148 -13.15 -8.03 -25.71
N LEU A 149 -12.78 -6.89 -25.14
CA LEU A 149 -11.54 -6.72 -24.37
C LEU A 149 -11.84 -6.59 -22.90
N LEU A 150 -11.22 -7.41 -22.08
CA LEU A 150 -11.19 -7.22 -20.62
C LEU A 150 -10.24 -6.07 -20.27
N VAL A 151 -10.67 -5.20 -19.37
CA VAL A 151 -9.87 -4.08 -18.88
C VAL A 151 -10.01 -3.95 -17.36
N PRO A 152 -8.96 -3.52 -16.63
CA PRO A 152 -9.12 -3.19 -15.21
C PRO A 152 -10.05 -1.98 -15.05
N ALA A 153 -10.79 -1.90 -13.95
CA ALA A 153 -11.64 -0.75 -13.65
C ALA A 153 -10.86 0.58 -13.60
N SER A 154 -9.56 0.50 -13.36
CA SER A 154 -8.61 1.63 -13.30
C SER A 154 -8.13 2.11 -14.68
N ILE A 155 -8.59 1.52 -15.80
CA ILE A 155 -8.15 1.94 -17.13
C ILE A 155 -8.41 3.43 -17.34
N PRO A 156 -7.44 4.23 -17.84
CA PRO A 156 -7.67 5.63 -18.15
C PRO A 156 -8.80 5.79 -19.19
N HIS A 157 -9.72 6.74 -18.93
CA HIS A 157 -10.89 6.96 -19.78
C HIS A 157 -10.53 7.21 -21.25
N ASP A 158 -9.49 7.99 -21.51
CA ASP A 158 -9.00 8.27 -22.86
C ASP A 158 -8.49 6.99 -23.55
N ALA A 159 -7.78 6.11 -22.85
CA ALA A 159 -7.37 4.82 -23.38
C ALA A 159 -8.57 3.95 -23.76
N ALA A 160 -9.60 3.89 -22.90
CA ALA A 160 -10.85 3.19 -23.19
C ALA A 160 -11.53 3.74 -24.46
N VAL A 161 -11.59 5.06 -24.63
CA VAL A 161 -12.15 5.70 -25.84
C VAL A 161 -11.39 5.31 -27.10
N TYR A 162 -10.06 5.22 -27.07
CA TYR A 162 -9.28 4.78 -28.22
C TYR A 162 -9.54 3.30 -28.58
N LEU A 163 -9.62 2.43 -27.59
CA LEU A 163 -9.94 1.01 -27.80
C LEU A 163 -11.35 0.85 -28.40
N GLN A 164 -12.34 1.59 -27.91
CA GLN A 164 -13.71 1.56 -28.44
C GLN A 164 -13.79 2.11 -29.88
N ARG A 165 -13.07 3.20 -30.17
CA ARG A 165 -12.99 3.76 -31.54
C ARG A 165 -12.33 2.81 -32.55
N ALA A 166 -11.49 1.89 -32.07
CA ALA A 166 -10.94 0.82 -32.89
C ALA A 166 -11.90 -0.36 -33.10
N GLY A 167 -13.17 -0.25 -32.65
CA GLY A 167 -14.22 -1.25 -32.87
C GLY A 167 -14.29 -2.35 -31.80
N ASN A 168 -13.70 -2.14 -30.62
CA ASN A 168 -13.73 -3.11 -29.55
C ASN A 168 -14.81 -2.80 -28.50
N ALA A 169 -15.51 -3.80 -28.00
CA ALA A 169 -16.31 -3.72 -26.78
C ALA A 169 -15.39 -3.88 -25.56
N LEU A 170 -15.65 -3.13 -24.49
CA LEU A 170 -14.88 -3.20 -23.24
C LEU A 170 -15.72 -3.79 -22.11
N GLN A 171 -15.13 -4.72 -21.37
CA GLN A 171 -15.70 -5.30 -20.16
C GLN A 171 -14.70 -5.14 -19.01
N SER A 172 -15.15 -4.56 -17.89
CA SER A 172 -14.32 -4.46 -16.69
C SER A 172 -14.13 -5.82 -16.01
N THR A 173 -12.92 -6.03 -15.45
CA THR A 173 -12.58 -7.23 -14.67
C THR A 173 -11.84 -6.87 -13.40
N ASP A 174 -12.01 -7.66 -12.35
CA ASP A 174 -11.29 -7.61 -11.08
C ASP A 174 -10.10 -8.60 -11.02
N ALA A 175 -9.80 -9.29 -12.11
CA ALA A 175 -8.76 -10.33 -12.16
C ALA A 175 -7.41 -9.85 -11.62
N VAL A 176 -6.98 -8.61 -11.96
CA VAL A 176 -5.72 -8.02 -11.48
C VAL A 176 -5.79 -7.74 -9.99
N THR A 177 -6.87 -7.12 -9.54
CA THR A 177 -7.07 -6.79 -8.12
C THR A 177 -7.11 -8.04 -7.25
N THR A 178 -7.76 -9.11 -7.74
CA THR A 178 -7.81 -10.42 -7.08
C THR A 178 -6.43 -11.08 -7.03
N ALA A 179 -5.67 -11.04 -8.14
CA ALA A 179 -4.32 -11.60 -8.18
C ALA A 179 -3.38 -10.87 -7.21
N ARG A 180 -3.45 -9.53 -7.15
CA ARG A 180 -2.64 -8.70 -6.24
C ARG A 180 -2.93 -8.92 -4.76
N ALA A 181 -4.14 -9.31 -4.41
CA ALA A 181 -4.54 -9.50 -3.02
C ALA A 181 -3.67 -10.55 -2.31
N ARG A 182 -3.25 -11.61 -3.02
CA ARG A 182 -2.38 -12.66 -2.50
C ARG A 182 -0.93 -12.45 -2.95
N LYS A 183 -0.05 -12.23 -1.99
CA LYS A 183 1.37 -11.95 -2.23
C LYS A 183 2.18 -13.24 -2.38
N THR A 184 3.10 -13.23 -3.33
CA THR A 184 4.14 -14.25 -3.43
C THR A 184 5.22 -14.02 -2.35
N SER A 185 6.11 -15.01 -2.15
CA SER A 185 7.25 -14.86 -1.24
C SER A 185 8.12 -13.65 -1.56
N ASP A 186 8.37 -13.41 -2.86
CA ASP A 186 9.20 -12.30 -3.32
C ASP A 186 8.53 -10.94 -3.07
N GLU A 187 7.21 -10.87 -3.17
CA GLU A 187 6.43 -9.67 -2.83
C GLU A 187 6.42 -9.42 -1.32
N LEU A 188 6.32 -10.47 -0.52
CA LEU A 188 6.42 -10.37 0.95
C LEU A 188 7.78 -9.81 1.37
N ASP A 189 8.88 -10.21 0.70
CA ASP A 189 10.21 -9.67 1.00
C ASP A 189 10.31 -8.17 0.70
N ARG A 190 9.64 -7.65 -0.35
CA ARG A 190 9.55 -6.20 -0.62
C ARG A 190 8.77 -5.49 0.47
N LEU A 191 7.62 -6.03 0.85
CA LEU A 191 6.79 -5.49 1.93
C LEU A 191 7.57 -5.46 3.26
N ARG A 192 8.22 -6.55 3.66
CA ARG A 192 9.08 -6.60 4.86
C ARG A 192 10.19 -5.55 4.84
N ARG A 193 10.82 -5.34 3.67
CA ARG A 193 11.86 -4.32 3.52
C ARG A 193 11.32 -2.91 3.73
N VAL A 194 10.17 -2.60 3.14
CA VAL A 194 9.53 -1.28 3.27
C VAL A 194 9.00 -1.08 4.69
N GLN A 195 8.42 -2.12 5.29
CA GLN A 195 7.91 -2.08 6.66
C GLN A 195 9.04 -1.84 7.70
N ARG A 196 10.21 -2.44 7.51
CA ARG A 196 11.40 -2.12 8.33
C ARG A 196 11.87 -0.66 8.16
N ALA A 197 11.67 -0.07 6.99
CA ALA A 197 11.98 1.35 6.80
C ALA A 197 10.94 2.24 7.51
N ALA A 198 9.65 1.88 7.50
CA ALA A 198 8.61 2.55 8.28
C ALA A 198 8.92 2.50 9.78
N ALA A 199 9.28 1.33 10.31
CA ALA A 199 9.71 1.16 11.70
C ALA A 199 10.92 2.04 12.06
N ALA A 200 11.89 2.21 11.14
CA ALA A 200 13.02 3.10 11.38
C ALA A 200 12.62 4.60 11.36
N GLY A 201 11.65 4.99 10.53
CA GLY A 201 11.05 6.32 10.56
C GLY A 201 10.33 6.58 11.88
N MET A 202 9.56 5.60 12.36
CA MET A 202 8.88 5.63 13.66
C MET A 202 9.89 5.77 14.82
N ALA A 203 10.97 4.99 14.82
CA ALA A 203 12.04 5.06 15.82
C ALA A 203 12.72 6.44 15.85
N ARG A 204 12.86 7.08 14.69
CA ARG A 204 13.37 8.46 14.62
C ARG A 204 12.41 9.43 15.29
N ALA A 205 11.13 9.33 14.99
CA ALA A 205 10.11 10.18 15.61
C ALA A 205 10.05 9.99 17.12
N GLU A 206 10.01 8.75 17.60
CA GLU A 206 10.01 8.42 19.03
C GLU A 206 11.24 9.00 19.74
N THR A 207 12.44 8.89 19.14
CA THR A 207 13.67 9.49 19.66
C THR A 207 13.56 11.03 19.76
N VAL A 208 13.02 11.71 18.74
CA VAL A 208 12.83 13.16 18.77
C VAL A 208 11.87 13.57 19.88
N LEU A 209 10.76 12.84 20.05
CA LEU A 209 9.80 13.07 21.12
C LEU A 209 10.44 12.82 22.51
N ALA A 210 11.22 11.77 22.68
CA ALA A 210 11.92 11.43 23.93
C ALA A 210 13.06 12.43 24.28
N GLU A 211 13.55 13.17 23.30
CA GLU A 211 14.57 14.21 23.48
C GLU A 211 13.97 15.61 23.62
N SER A 212 12.65 15.75 23.41
CA SER A 212 11.98 17.03 23.54
C SER A 212 11.70 17.37 25.00
N GLU A 213 11.62 18.66 25.30
CA GLU A 213 11.38 19.20 26.61
C GLU A 213 10.23 20.22 26.55
N ALA A 214 9.38 20.26 27.58
CA ALA A 214 8.38 21.30 27.71
C ALA A 214 9.03 22.68 27.83
N ALA A 215 8.50 23.69 27.15
CA ALA A 215 9.00 25.04 27.25
C ALA A 215 8.81 25.57 28.68
N SER A 216 9.77 26.35 29.20
CA SER A 216 9.59 26.97 30.51
C SER A 216 8.47 27.99 30.46
N ARG A 217 7.69 28.09 31.53
CA ARG A 217 6.51 29.00 31.65
C ARG A 217 6.82 30.48 31.27
N SER A 218 8.05 30.95 31.48
CA SER A 218 8.50 32.29 31.11
C SER A 218 8.67 32.49 29.61
N GLU A 219 8.84 31.43 28.84
CA GLU A 219 8.97 31.47 27.36
C GLU A 219 7.62 31.28 26.66
N ALA A 220 6.69 30.54 27.29
CA ALA A 220 5.33 30.29 26.80
C ALA A 220 4.47 31.59 26.84
N GLU A 221 4.59 32.40 27.89
CA GLU A 221 3.84 33.67 28.01
C GLU A 221 4.17 34.68 26.93
N ALA A 222 5.30 34.56 26.23
CA ALA A 222 5.70 35.48 25.16
C ALA A 222 5.02 35.16 23.81
N THR A 223 4.32 34.05 23.66
CA THR A 223 3.82 33.55 22.36
C THR A 223 2.30 33.33 22.28
N GLU A 224 1.54 33.45 23.39
CA GLU A 224 0.09 33.12 23.38
C GLU A 224 -0.83 34.32 23.70
N SER A 225 -1.90 34.44 22.90
CA SER A 225 -3.10 35.22 23.20
C SER A 225 -3.98 34.42 24.19
N ALA A 226 -4.46 35.09 25.24
CA ALA A 226 -5.09 34.59 26.46
C ALA A 226 -6.49 33.93 26.31
N ASP A 227 -6.68 32.92 25.47
CA ASP A 227 -7.99 32.28 25.31
C ASP A 227 -7.94 30.76 25.12
N CYS A 228 -7.11 30.03 25.87
CA CYS A 228 -7.10 28.57 25.87
C CYS A 228 -7.20 28.01 27.30
N GLY A 229 -8.01 26.92 27.48
CA GLY A 229 -8.12 26.15 28.71
C GLY A 229 -6.78 25.66 29.27
N PRO A 230 -6.67 24.64 30.14
CA PRO A 230 -5.40 24.25 30.77
C PRO A 230 -4.35 24.02 29.68
N SER A 231 -3.49 25.01 29.49
CA SER A 231 -2.54 25.06 28.37
C SER A 231 -1.42 24.08 28.64
N HIS A 232 -1.41 22.98 27.89
CA HIS A 232 -0.24 22.12 27.78
C HIS A 232 0.92 22.94 27.19
N GLU A 233 2.10 22.86 27.81
CA GLU A 233 3.25 23.64 27.37
C GLU A 233 3.79 23.08 26.03
N PRO A 234 4.11 23.94 25.03
CA PRO A 234 4.65 23.49 23.76
C PRO A 234 6.02 22.81 23.95
N LEU A 235 6.25 21.73 23.22
CA LEU A 235 7.52 21.03 23.24
C LEU A 235 8.58 21.75 22.41
N ARG A 236 9.83 21.65 22.87
CA ARG A 236 11.01 22.12 22.16
C ARG A 236 12.00 20.98 21.94
N TRP A 237 12.63 20.99 20.79
CA TRP A 237 13.69 20.05 20.44
C TRP A 237 14.80 20.78 19.70
N ASN A 238 16.08 20.53 20.05
CA ASN A 238 17.24 21.20 19.48
C ASN A 238 17.09 22.74 19.38
N GLY A 239 16.65 23.35 20.47
CA GLY A 239 16.55 24.81 20.61
C GLY A 239 15.42 25.49 19.86
N GLY A 240 14.56 24.76 19.15
CA GLY A 240 13.40 25.28 18.43
C GLY A 240 12.08 24.61 18.84
N SER A 241 10.94 25.22 18.55
CA SER A 241 9.62 24.63 18.76
C SER A 241 9.51 23.31 17.98
N LEU A 242 8.92 22.28 18.60
CA LEU A 242 8.60 21.03 17.93
C LEU A 242 7.17 21.09 17.39
N THR A 243 7.03 20.90 16.07
CA THR A 243 5.75 20.87 15.38
C THR A 243 5.59 19.55 14.64
N THR A 244 4.34 19.22 14.27
CA THR A 244 4.01 18.02 13.48
C THR A 244 4.78 18.00 12.15
N GLU A 245 4.90 19.14 11.47
CA GLU A 245 5.66 19.26 10.23
C GLU A 245 7.18 19.07 10.46
N ARG A 246 7.72 19.63 11.54
CA ARG A 246 9.13 19.43 11.86
C ARG A 246 9.43 17.97 12.16
N LEU A 247 8.56 17.29 12.89
CA LEU A 247 8.69 15.86 13.18
C LEU A 247 8.58 15.03 11.90
N ARG A 248 7.64 15.37 11.00
CA ARG A 248 7.46 14.72 9.69
C ARG A 248 8.72 14.79 8.84
N ARG A 249 9.43 15.91 8.82
CA ARG A 249 10.70 16.03 8.09
C ARG A 249 11.78 15.09 8.60
N GLU A 250 11.86 14.88 9.92
CA GLU A 250 12.82 13.94 10.51
C GLU A 250 12.49 12.48 10.11
N VAL A 251 11.21 12.12 10.13
CA VAL A 251 10.73 10.83 9.64
C VAL A 251 11.09 10.66 8.16
N ASN A 252 10.69 11.59 7.30
CA ASN A 252 10.87 11.52 5.85
C ASN A 252 12.35 11.50 5.44
N ALA A 253 13.22 12.22 6.17
CA ALA A 253 14.68 12.14 5.97
C ALA A 253 15.20 10.73 6.27
N THR A 254 14.68 10.07 7.31
CA THR A 254 15.05 8.69 7.67
C THR A 254 14.56 7.70 6.62
N LEU A 255 13.33 7.85 6.13
CA LEU A 255 12.78 7.03 5.04
C LEU A 255 13.63 7.14 3.78
N ALA A 256 13.98 8.37 3.37
CA ALA A 256 14.82 8.62 2.21
C ALA A 256 16.22 7.98 2.36
N ALA A 257 16.84 8.07 3.55
CA ALA A 257 18.10 7.41 3.85
C ALA A 257 18.04 5.87 3.79
N ARG A 258 16.83 5.29 3.92
CA ARG A 258 16.56 3.84 3.77
C ARG A 258 16.14 3.44 2.36
N GLY A 259 16.18 4.38 1.39
CA GLY A 259 15.87 4.12 -0.01
C GLY A 259 14.36 3.97 -0.31
N VAL A 260 13.50 4.43 0.58
CA VAL A 260 12.04 4.49 0.36
C VAL A 260 11.57 5.95 0.31
N ARG A 261 10.36 6.17 -0.18
CA ARG A 261 9.75 7.51 -0.29
C ARG A 261 8.57 7.60 0.67
N ASP A 262 8.32 8.78 1.21
CA ASP A 262 7.14 9.06 2.05
C ASP A 262 5.81 8.96 1.28
N ALA A 263 5.86 9.09 -0.05
CA ALA A 263 4.71 9.04 -0.97
C ALA A 263 3.56 10.01 -0.63
N GLY A 264 3.82 11.01 0.23
CA GLY A 264 2.81 11.94 0.74
C GLY A 264 1.92 11.36 1.85
N ASN A 265 2.28 10.21 2.41
CA ASN A 265 1.47 9.45 3.38
C ASN A 265 2.09 9.43 4.79
N THR A 266 2.97 10.35 5.14
CA THR A 266 3.42 10.52 6.52
C THR A 266 2.47 11.48 7.23
N VAL A 267 1.49 10.93 7.94
CA VAL A 267 0.50 11.67 8.74
C VAL A 267 1.03 11.82 10.16
N ILE A 268 1.06 13.04 10.69
CA ILE A 268 1.39 13.31 12.09
C ILE A 268 0.43 14.37 12.61
N GLY A 269 -0.43 13.99 13.57
CA GLY A 269 -1.33 14.87 14.29
C GLY A 269 -0.97 14.95 15.78
N ALA A 270 -1.28 16.08 16.44
CA ALA A 270 -1.04 16.29 17.86
C ALA A 270 -2.25 16.96 18.54
N GLY A 271 -2.60 16.50 19.75
CA GLY A 271 -3.81 16.97 20.43
C GLY A 271 -5.04 16.76 19.53
N SER A 272 -5.90 17.78 19.40
CA SER A 272 -7.13 17.67 18.58
C SER A 272 -6.88 17.27 17.13
N SER A 273 -5.76 17.66 16.51
CA SER A 273 -5.43 17.24 15.15
C SER A 273 -5.02 15.76 15.03
N ALA A 274 -4.71 15.07 16.14
CA ALA A 274 -4.55 13.63 16.15
C ALA A 274 -5.87 12.86 15.94
N ALA A 275 -7.02 13.53 16.05
CA ALA A 275 -8.32 12.97 15.71
C ALA A 275 -8.68 13.11 14.21
N ASP A 276 -7.89 13.87 13.44
CA ASP A 276 -7.99 13.92 11.98
C ASP A 276 -7.10 12.82 11.37
N LEU A 277 -7.72 11.81 10.80
CA LEU A 277 -7.06 10.62 10.27
C LEU A 277 -6.01 10.90 9.18
N HIS A 278 -6.12 12.05 8.51
CA HIS A 278 -5.28 12.43 7.36
C HIS A 278 -4.58 13.78 7.55
N TYR A 279 -4.36 14.19 8.78
CA TYR A 279 -3.79 15.49 9.09
C TYR A 279 -2.36 15.67 8.54
N VAL A 280 -2.16 16.72 7.77
CA VAL A 280 -0.87 17.10 7.17
C VAL A 280 -0.46 18.55 7.48
N GLY A 281 -1.01 19.15 8.54
CA GLY A 281 -0.72 20.51 8.96
C GLY A 281 0.61 20.67 9.70
N ASP A 282 0.79 21.84 10.32
CA ASP A 282 2.00 22.25 11.07
C ASP A 282 1.60 22.75 12.47
N ASP A 283 0.99 21.88 13.28
CA ASP A 283 0.58 22.20 14.65
C ASP A 283 1.76 22.08 15.63
N PRO A 284 1.84 22.95 16.65
CA PRO A 284 2.76 22.77 17.75
C PRO A 284 2.40 21.54 18.55
N ILE A 285 3.40 20.69 18.85
CA ILE A 285 3.26 19.52 19.73
C ILE A 285 3.42 20.01 21.17
N ARG A 286 2.50 19.59 22.07
CA ARG A 286 2.46 20.01 23.46
C ARG A 286 2.61 18.83 24.42
N ALA A 287 3.14 19.08 25.60
CA ALA A 287 3.20 18.09 26.68
C ALA A 287 1.79 17.63 27.09
N GLY A 288 1.61 16.36 27.39
CA GLY A 288 0.33 15.76 27.82
C GLY A 288 -0.66 15.45 26.68
N GLU A 289 -0.41 15.93 25.45
CA GLU A 289 -1.26 15.63 24.30
C GLU A 289 -0.80 14.35 23.57
N THR A 290 -1.77 13.67 22.92
CA THR A 290 -1.45 12.53 22.04
C THR A 290 -0.75 13.05 20.78
N VAL A 291 0.32 12.36 20.37
CA VAL A 291 1.00 12.53 19.10
C VAL A 291 0.83 11.23 18.34
N LEU A 292 -0.05 11.24 17.34
CA LEU A 292 -0.32 10.11 16.46
C LEU A 292 0.53 10.23 15.21
N LEU A 293 1.27 9.18 14.90
CA LEU A 293 2.10 9.08 13.72
C LEU A 293 1.67 7.87 12.90
N ASP A 294 1.34 8.10 11.65
CA ASP A 294 1.05 7.08 10.65
C ASP A 294 2.05 7.25 9.50
N VAL A 295 2.82 6.21 9.24
CA VAL A 295 3.98 6.23 8.34
C VAL A 295 3.84 5.13 7.29
N SER A 296 3.38 5.52 6.09
CA SER A 296 3.08 4.61 4.98
C SER A 296 3.99 4.86 3.77
N PRO A 297 5.30 4.53 3.84
CA PRO A 297 6.24 4.78 2.77
C PRO A 297 6.06 3.82 1.60
N ARG A 298 6.57 4.23 0.43
CA ARG A 298 6.61 3.41 -0.78
C ARG A 298 8.04 3.06 -1.17
N GLY A 299 8.29 1.77 -1.37
CA GLY A 299 9.56 1.24 -1.84
C GLY A 299 9.81 1.44 -3.34
N PRO A 300 11.06 1.16 -3.80
CA PRO A 300 11.44 1.31 -5.21
C PRO A 300 10.66 0.38 -6.14
N ASP A 301 10.28 -0.80 -5.67
CA ASP A 301 9.49 -1.78 -6.42
C ASP A 301 7.98 -1.46 -6.43
N GLY A 302 7.58 -0.38 -5.75
CA GLY A 302 6.20 0.11 -5.75
C GLY A 302 5.36 -0.36 -4.56
N TYR A 303 5.86 -1.26 -3.72
CA TYR A 303 5.16 -1.77 -2.53
C TYR A 303 5.18 -0.74 -1.41
N TYR A 304 4.09 -0.71 -0.62
CA TYR A 304 3.95 0.15 0.54
C TYR A 304 4.31 -0.60 1.83
N GLY A 305 4.73 0.15 2.85
CA GLY A 305 4.67 -0.24 4.24
C GLY A 305 3.58 0.57 4.92
N ASP A 306 3.18 0.19 6.14
CA ASP A 306 2.15 0.88 6.89
C ASP A 306 2.31 0.63 8.40
N MET A 307 2.42 1.71 9.18
CA MET A 307 2.64 1.61 10.63
C MET A 307 2.17 2.85 11.35
N THR A 308 1.28 2.67 12.33
CA THR A 308 0.86 3.74 13.24
C THR A 308 1.29 3.46 14.66
N ARG A 309 1.79 4.50 15.34
CA ARG A 309 2.00 4.55 16.79
C ARG A 309 1.52 5.88 17.35
N THR A 310 1.14 5.85 18.62
CA THR A 310 0.75 7.05 19.37
C THR A 310 1.62 7.21 20.59
N PHE A 311 2.14 8.41 20.83
CA PHE A 311 2.97 8.76 21.97
C PHE A 311 2.40 9.94 22.74
N VAL A 312 2.78 10.05 24.02
CA VAL A 312 2.49 11.21 24.87
C VAL A 312 3.75 11.55 25.64
N VAL A 313 4.20 12.79 25.54
CA VAL A 313 5.31 13.34 26.33
C VAL A 313 4.74 13.98 27.58
N ASP A 314 5.21 13.59 28.77
CA ASP A 314 4.77 14.10 30.06
C ASP A 314 3.25 14.04 30.30
N GLY A 315 2.62 12.91 29.89
CA GLY A 315 1.19 12.67 30.14
C GLY A 315 0.85 12.42 31.61
N ASP A 316 -0.35 12.80 32.01
CA ASP A 316 -0.84 12.64 33.37
C ASP A 316 -1.64 11.35 33.62
N GLY A 317 -1.88 10.56 32.55
CA GLY A 317 -2.55 9.25 32.59
C GLY A 317 -4.08 9.34 32.48
N GLY A 318 -4.60 10.40 31.86
CA GLY A 318 -6.01 10.65 31.65
C GLY A 318 -6.70 9.83 30.55
N TRP A 319 -7.37 10.55 29.64
CA TRP A 319 -8.07 9.96 28.49
C TRP A 319 -7.11 9.20 27.56
N GLU A 320 -5.94 9.76 27.30
CA GLU A 320 -4.91 9.21 26.41
C GLU A 320 -4.45 7.82 26.86
N ARG A 321 -4.24 7.62 28.18
CA ARG A 321 -3.87 6.30 28.71
C ARG A 321 -5.00 5.29 28.59
N ARG A 322 -6.25 5.69 28.88
CA ARG A 322 -7.42 4.82 28.74
C ARG A 322 -7.63 4.42 27.28
N ALA A 323 -7.55 5.38 26.37
CA ALA A 323 -7.67 5.12 24.94
C ALA A 323 -6.55 4.20 24.44
N TYR A 324 -5.30 4.42 24.87
CA TYR A 324 -4.15 3.60 24.49
C TYR A 324 -4.34 2.14 24.90
N VAL A 325 -4.71 1.89 26.15
CA VAL A 325 -4.94 0.51 26.65
C VAL A 325 -6.09 -0.17 25.93
N ALA A 326 -7.17 0.57 25.62
CA ALA A 326 -8.30 0.04 24.87
C ALA A 326 -7.92 -0.34 23.43
N VAL A 327 -7.16 0.52 22.76
CA VAL A 327 -6.70 0.30 21.37
C VAL A 327 -5.69 -0.86 21.33
N GLU A 328 -4.78 -0.94 22.29
CA GLU A 328 -3.83 -2.07 22.40
C GLU A 328 -4.58 -3.41 22.58
N ALA A 329 -5.57 -3.47 23.48
CA ALA A 329 -6.40 -4.65 23.68
C ALA A 329 -7.22 -5.01 22.42
N ALA A 330 -7.81 -4.02 21.76
CA ALA A 330 -8.56 -4.23 20.52
C ALA A 330 -7.67 -4.76 19.38
N ARG A 331 -6.43 -4.26 19.29
CA ARG A 331 -5.45 -4.77 18.33
C ARG A 331 -5.09 -6.23 18.62
N GLU A 332 -4.83 -6.58 19.90
CA GLU A 332 -4.53 -7.95 20.30
C GLU A 332 -5.70 -8.89 20.00
N ALA A 333 -6.94 -8.48 20.29
CA ALA A 333 -8.14 -9.25 19.98
C ALA A 333 -8.30 -9.47 18.47
N ALA A 334 -8.13 -8.42 17.65
CA ALA A 334 -8.16 -8.51 16.19
C ALA A 334 -7.11 -9.47 15.65
N LEU A 335 -5.86 -9.38 16.11
CA LEU A 335 -4.77 -10.25 15.68
C LEU A 335 -5.01 -11.72 16.03
N ALA A 336 -5.63 -12.00 17.19
CA ALA A 336 -5.96 -13.37 17.62
C ALA A 336 -6.98 -14.06 16.69
N GLU A 337 -7.77 -13.29 15.94
CA GLU A 337 -8.76 -13.81 14.96
C GLU A 337 -8.18 -13.99 13.56
N ILE A 338 -6.91 -13.62 13.32
CA ILE A 338 -6.35 -13.74 11.97
C ILE A 338 -5.87 -15.17 11.72
N GLU A 339 -6.73 -15.92 11.04
CA GLU A 339 -6.46 -17.27 10.55
C GLU A 339 -7.02 -17.47 9.13
N PRO A 340 -6.46 -18.40 8.33
CA PRO A 340 -7.04 -18.77 7.04
C PRO A 340 -8.47 -19.27 7.17
N GLY A 341 -9.37 -18.77 6.31
CA GLY A 341 -10.80 -19.13 6.29
C GLY A 341 -11.68 -18.31 7.20
N VAL A 342 -11.12 -17.50 8.10
CA VAL A 342 -11.89 -16.54 8.90
C VAL A 342 -12.35 -15.38 8.01
N THR A 343 -13.58 -14.90 8.20
CA THR A 343 -14.04 -13.71 7.46
C THR A 343 -13.38 -12.46 8.02
N ALA A 344 -12.96 -11.56 7.16
CA ALA A 344 -12.36 -10.28 7.54
C ALA A 344 -13.26 -9.48 8.51
N ALA A 345 -14.59 -9.55 8.32
CA ALA A 345 -15.56 -8.92 9.21
C ALA A 345 -15.52 -9.45 10.66
N THR A 346 -15.11 -10.71 10.88
CA THR A 346 -14.93 -11.25 12.23
C THR A 346 -13.80 -10.55 12.97
N VAL A 347 -12.67 -10.32 12.29
CA VAL A 347 -11.52 -9.58 12.84
C VAL A 347 -11.93 -8.16 13.26
N HIS A 348 -12.72 -7.49 12.41
CA HIS A 348 -13.26 -6.17 12.73
C HIS A 348 -14.22 -6.20 13.94
N ALA A 349 -15.10 -7.19 13.98
CA ALA A 349 -16.10 -7.32 15.05
C ALA A 349 -15.45 -7.50 16.43
N GLU A 350 -14.36 -8.27 16.52
CA GLU A 350 -13.63 -8.47 17.79
C GLU A 350 -12.93 -7.18 18.24
N ALA A 351 -12.26 -6.45 17.33
CA ALA A 351 -11.69 -5.15 17.67
C ALA A 351 -12.75 -4.17 18.17
N ALA A 352 -13.90 -4.09 17.48
CA ALA A 352 -15.01 -3.21 17.84
C ALA A 352 -15.63 -3.60 19.19
N ALA A 353 -15.79 -4.90 19.46
CA ALA A 353 -16.31 -5.42 20.72
C ALA A 353 -15.39 -5.07 21.90
N GLU A 354 -14.07 -5.19 21.71
CA GLU A 354 -13.10 -4.85 22.75
C GLU A 354 -13.11 -3.34 23.04
N LEU A 355 -13.14 -2.46 22.02
CA LEU A 355 -13.27 -1.01 22.23
C LEU A 355 -14.56 -0.66 22.98
N ALA A 356 -15.68 -1.33 22.66
CA ALA A 356 -16.95 -1.15 23.36
C ALA A 356 -16.85 -1.57 24.84
N ALA A 357 -16.11 -2.64 25.17
CA ALA A 357 -15.88 -3.09 26.53
C ALA A 357 -15.13 -2.05 27.39
N TYR A 358 -14.26 -1.25 26.77
CA TYR A 358 -13.60 -0.10 27.40
C TYR A 358 -14.45 1.18 27.42
N GLY A 359 -15.69 1.12 26.88
CA GLY A 359 -16.67 2.22 26.92
C GLY A 359 -16.48 3.26 25.82
N PHE A 360 -15.85 2.89 24.70
CA PHE A 360 -15.80 3.70 23.49
C PHE A 360 -16.90 3.27 22.51
N ASP A 361 -17.46 4.21 21.78
CA ASP A 361 -18.45 3.91 20.72
C ASP A 361 -17.76 3.18 19.57
N PRO A 362 -18.09 1.89 19.29
CA PRO A 362 -17.44 1.13 18.22
C PRO A 362 -17.98 1.44 16.82
N ASN A 363 -19.04 2.27 16.71
CA ASN A 363 -19.69 2.64 15.45
C ASN A 363 -19.84 4.15 15.33
N ALA A 364 -18.89 4.91 15.89
CA ALA A 364 -18.92 6.36 15.81
C ALA A 364 -18.85 6.82 14.34
N THR A 365 -19.60 7.86 14.00
CA THR A 365 -19.52 8.48 12.68
C THR A 365 -18.34 9.44 12.63
N GLU A 366 -17.86 9.76 11.42
CA GLU A 366 -16.81 10.74 11.21
C GLU A 366 -17.11 12.05 11.96
N GLY A 367 -16.11 12.54 12.71
CA GLY A 367 -16.26 13.73 13.56
C GLY A 367 -16.93 13.51 14.92
N ALA A 368 -17.39 12.29 15.25
CA ALA A 368 -17.86 11.91 16.57
C ALA A 368 -16.74 11.22 17.38
N ALA A 369 -16.88 11.20 18.72
CA ALA A 369 -15.94 10.51 19.59
C ALA A 369 -16.16 8.98 19.52
N GLY A 370 -15.09 8.21 19.25
CA GLY A 370 -15.13 6.74 19.19
C GLY A 370 -14.28 6.14 18.09
N PHE A 371 -14.64 4.92 17.65
CA PHE A 371 -14.02 4.20 16.55
C PHE A 371 -14.79 4.48 15.25
N THR A 372 -14.18 5.14 14.29
CA THR A 372 -14.85 5.76 13.13
C THR A 372 -14.53 5.10 11.79
N HIS A 373 -13.68 4.06 11.74
CA HIS A 373 -13.22 3.42 10.50
C HIS A 373 -13.14 1.89 10.61
N GLY A 374 -12.78 1.21 9.54
CA GLY A 374 -12.52 -0.23 9.55
C GLY A 374 -11.24 -0.59 10.31
N THR A 375 -11.14 -1.83 10.79
CA THR A 375 -9.95 -2.30 11.53
C THR A 375 -8.72 -2.46 10.66
N GLY A 376 -8.87 -2.38 9.32
CA GLY A 376 -7.73 -2.46 8.42
C GLY A 376 -8.10 -2.78 6.97
N HIS A 377 -7.08 -2.82 6.16
CA HIS A 377 -7.16 -3.02 4.71
C HIS A 377 -5.95 -3.80 4.16
N GLY A 378 -6.07 -4.30 2.95
CA GLY A 378 -4.95 -4.90 2.25
C GLY A 378 -3.90 -3.87 1.86
N VAL A 379 -2.62 -4.27 1.85
CA VAL A 379 -1.48 -3.46 1.42
C VAL A 379 -0.65 -4.22 0.38
N GLY A 380 -0.21 -3.52 -0.66
CA GLY A 380 0.63 -4.08 -1.72
C GLY A 380 1.28 -2.99 -2.56
N VAL A 381 1.07 -3.02 -3.87
CA VAL A 381 1.48 -1.95 -4.80
C VAL A 381 0.52 -0.75 -4.76
N SER A 382 -0.62 -0.89 -4.11
CA SER A 382 -1.46 0.20 -3.62
C SER A 382 -1.40 0.23 -2.11
N LEU A 383 -1.51 1.43 -1.50
CA LEU A 383 -1.60 1.55 -0.05
C LEU A 383 -2.87 0.86 0.46
N HIS A 384 -4.01 1.13 -0.18
CA HIS A 384 -5.26 0.46 0.10
C HIS A 384 -5.62 -0.48 -1.04
N GLU A 385 -5.72 -1.78 -0.75
CA GLU A 385 -6.19 -2.81 -1.68
C GLU A 385 -6.98 -3.90 -0.93
N PRO A 386 -7.68 -4.80 -1.60
CA PRO A 386 -8.36 -5.92 -0.94
C PRO A 386 -7.38 -6.87 -0.21
N PRO A 387 -7.87 -7.53 0.87
CA PRO A 387 -9.20 -7.43 1.43
C PRO A 387 -9.35 -6.27 2.43
N SER A 388 -10.56 -5.67 2.55
CA SER A 388 -10.88 -4.80 3.69
C SER A 388 -11.25 -5.68 4.89
N LEU A 389 -10.71 -5.38 6.09
CA LEU A 389 -11.03 -6.14 7.30
C LEU A 389 -12.46 -5.91 7.81
N SER A 390 -13.16 -4.90 7.33
CA SER A 390 -14.61 -4.72 7.59
C SER A 390 -15.52 -5.44 6.58
N GLY A 391 -14.92 -6.14 5.58
CA GLY A 391 -15.64 -6.83 4.50
C GLY A 391 -15.91 -8.31 4.79
N GLY A 392 -16.75 -8.93 3.94
CA GLY A 392 -17.10 -10.36 4.04
C GLY A 392 -16.11 -11.33 3.38
N THR A 393 -14.93 -10.87 2.96
CA THR A 393 -13.94 -11.71 2.30
C THR A 393 -13.28 -12.66 3.30
N GLU A 394 -13.13 -13.93 2.94
CA GLU A 394 -12.35 -14.88 3.72
C GLU A 394 -10.85 -14.57 3.60
N LEU A 395 -10.15 -14.55 4.73
CA LEU A 395 -8.70 -14.42 4.76
C LEU A 395 -8.05 -15.69 4.19
N LYS A 396 -6.99 -15.50 3.41
CA LYS A 396 -6.26 -16.59 2.74
C LYS A 396 -4.76 -16.39 2.94
N PRO A 397 -3.97 -17.47 2.97
CA PRO A 397 -2.52 -17.37 2.97
C PRO A 397 -2.03 -16.48 1.81
N GLY A 398 -1.11 -15.58 2.13
CA GLY A 398 -0.60 -14.56 1.21
C GLY A 398 -1.37 -13.24 1.20
N HIS A 399 -2.53 -13.11 1.86
CA HIS A 399 -3.11 -11.80 2.14
C HIS A 399 -2.17 -11.01 3.06
N VAL A 400 -1.97 -9.73 2.77
CA VAL A 400 -1.26 -8.80 3.65
C VAL A 400 -2.23 -7.69 4.01
N VAL A 401 -2.44 -7.50 5.32
CA VAL A 401 -3.44 -6.56 5.84
C VAL A 401 -2.88 -5.75 7.00
N THR A 402 -3.37 -4.52 7.15
CA THR A 402 -3.17 -3.73 8.37
C THR A 402 -4.11 -4.21 9.47
N VAL A 403 -3.69 -4.06 10.74
CA VAL A 403 -4.55 -4.18 11.92
C VAL A 403 -4.35 -2.91 12.73
N GLU A 404 -5.30 -1.98 12.62
CA GLU A 404 -5.14 -0.58 13.00
C GLU A 404 -6.35 -0.02 13.79
N PRO A 405 -6.87 -0.68 14.82
CA PRO A 405 -7.95 -0.08 15.59
C PRO A 405 -7.52 1.28 16.16
N GLY A 406 -8.47 2.21 16.25
CA GLY A 406 -8.23 3.55 16.75
C GLY A 406 -9.43 4.15 17.45
N VAL A 407 -9.18 5.06 18.36
CA VAL A 407 -10.19 5.84 19.08
C VAL A 407 -9.85 7.31 18.97
N TYR A 408 -10.83 8.11 18.59
CA TYR A 408 -10.68 9.53 18.33
C TYR A 408 -11.70 10.34 19.11
N ASP A 409 -11.30 11.50 19.60
CA ASP A 409 -12.16 12.53 20.15
C ASP A 409 -11.72 13.88 19.60
N PRO A 410 -12.50 14.54 18.75
CA PRO A 410 -12.11 15.81 18.11
C PRO A 410 -11.81 16.93 19.10
N ALA A 411 -12.26 16.83 20.34
CA ALA A 411 -11.96 17.81 21.38
C ALA A 411 -10.68 17.50 22.17
N ILE A 412 -10.15 16.26 22.07
CA ILE A 412 -9.03 15.80 22.89
C ILE A 412 -7.86 15.35 22.01
N GLY A 413 -8.08 14.40 21.09
CA GLY A 413 -7.05 13.79 20.28
C GLY A 413 -7.41 12.43 19.74
N GLY A 414 -6.42 11.69 19.25
CA GLY A 414 -6.57 10.34 18.69
C GLY A 414 -5.52 9.37 19.21
N VAL A 415 -5.87 8.10 19.26
CA VAL A 415 -4.96 6.99 19.51
C VAL A 415 -5.22 5.91 18.46
N ARG A 416 -4.20 5.51 17.70
CA ARG A 416 -4.19 4.37 16.78
C ARG A 416 -2.90 3.59 16.97
N LEU A 417 -3.00 2.27 16.97
CA LEU A 417 -1.88 1.34 16.99
C LEU A 417 -2.06 0.36 15.84
N GLU A 418 -1.08 0.27 15.00
CA GLU A 418 -1.18 -0.47 13.75
C GLU A 418 0.05 -1.32 13.50
N ASP A 419 -0.19 -2.52 13.01
CA ASP A 419 0.83 -3.37 12.40
C ASP A 419 0.36 -3.95 11.07
N LEU A 420 1.33 -4.20 10.21
CA LEU A 420 1.14 -4.86 8.93
C LEU A 420 1.48 -6.35 9.09
N VAL A 421 0.52 -7.22 8.75
CA VAL A 421 0.66 -8.67 8.90
C VAL A 421 0.41 -9.40 7.59
N ALA A 422 1.12 -10.51 7.39
CA ALA A 422 0.83 -11.49 6.34
C ALA A 422 0.07 -12.68 6.94
N VAL A 423 -1.04 -13.08 6.32
CA VAL A 423 -1.75 -14.31 6.66
C VAL A 423 -0.93 -15.50 6.17
N THR A 424 -0.64 -16.44 7.07
CA THR A 424 0.12 -17.69 6.80
C THR A 424 -0.83 -18.88 6.70
N GLU A 425 -0.31 -20.10 6.55
CA GLU A 425 -1.14 -21.32 6.50
C GLU A 425 -1.81 -21.64 7.87
N ASP A 426 -1.26 -21.13 8.98
CA ASP A 426 -1.64 -21.46 10.34
C ASP A 426 -1.79 -20.25 11.27
N GLY A 427 -2.02 -19.04 10.72
CA GLY A 427 -2.19 -17.81 11.48
C GLY A 427 -1.66 -16.59 10.73
N TYR A 428 -0.78 -15.81 11.33
CA TYR A 428 -0.19 -14.62 10.74
C TYR A 428 1.28 -14.43 11.12
N GLU A 429 1.98 -13.59 10.34
CA GLU A 429 3.33 -13.10 10.57
C GLU A 429 3.33 -11.57 10.57
N LEU A 430 3.94 -10.93 11.58
CA LEU A 430 4.23 -9.50 11.57
C LEU A 430 5.34 -9.21 10.54
N LEU A 431 5.13 -8.27 9.62
CA LEU A 431 6.14 -7.94 8.60
C LEU A 431 7.32 -7.12 9.16
N ALA A 432 7.12 -6.43 10.27
CA ALA A 432 8.18 -5.87 11.11
C ALA A 432 7.64 -5.70 12.54
N GLU A 433 8.49 -5.95 13.52
CA GLU A 433 8.18 -5.67 14.91
C GLU A 433 8.60 -4.24 15.28
N TYR A 434 7.73 -3.55 16.02
CA TYR A 434 8.04 -2.27 16.64
C TYR A 434 7.41 -2.21 18.03
N PRO A 435 8.15 -1.83 19.08
CA PRO A 435 7.66 -1.87 20.45
C PRO A 435 6.43 -0.98 20.69
N PHE A 436 5.61 -1.38 21.65
CA PHE A 436 4.51 -0.61 22.18
C PHE A 436 4.93 0.17 23.42
N GLY A 437 4.31 1.31 23.64
CA GLY A 437 4.53 2.16 24.79
C GLY A 437 4.07 3.58 24.49
N ILE A 438 3.18 4.12 25.34
CA ILE A 438 2.66 5.47 25.18
C ILE A 438 3.73 6.54 25.47
N VAL A 439 4.68 6.24 26.35
CA VAL A 439 5.79 7.15 26.71
C VAL A 439 6.95 6.94 25.74
N PRO A 440 7.35 7.97 24.98
CA PRO A 440 8.42 7.82 24.01
C PRO A 440 9.77 7.53 24.65
N GLN A 441 10.56 6.70 23.99
CA GLN A 441 11.90 6.28 24.43
C GLN A 441 12.93 6.56 23.35
N LYS A 442 14.19 6.73 23.75
CA LYS A 442 15.31 6.81 22.79
C LYS A 442 15.59 5.43 22.20
N ARG A 443 15.53 5.31 20.87
CA ARG A 443 15.72 4.07 20.12
C ARG A 443 17.03 4.11 19.34
#